data_d080c57b5ed7da0be86c14ddb3310f6d
#
_entry.id   d080c57b5ed7da0be86c14ddb3310f6d
#
_cell.length_a   1.000
_cell.length_b   1.000
_cell.length_c   1.000
_cell.angle_alpha   90.00
_cell.angle_beta   90.00
_cell.angle_gamma   90.00
#
_symmetry.space_group_name_H-M   'P 1'
#
loop_
_entity.id
_entity.type
_entity.pdbx_description
1 polymer ?
#
loop_
_entity_poly.entity_id
_entity_poly.type
_entity_poly.pdbx_seq_one_letter_code
_entity_poly.pdbx_strand_id
1 'polypeptide(L)'
;MKEVMSTVNKIPLYFFSLALICLNISTVSKLDLGVIVPFFDVIAIFYLVLVRQVFGLWWVCFLSIWQDAITELPIGITAISYIVTIKLLKFIMSNSHKEMNFYNIIKSFVIFITIFFTIKIALLSFIVDDRPDIAKLLVKVFLTIAIYPLSDKFLNHITSKIIKKRY
;
A
#
# COMPACT_ATOMS: atom_id res chain seq x y z
N MET A 1 6.66 -9.40 -23.37
CA MET A 1 7.08 -8.06 -23.83
C MET A 1 7.08 -7.14 -22.63
N LYS A 2 8.26 -6.81 -22.07
CA LYS A 2 8.40 -5.80 -21.03
C LYS A 2 8.40 -4.45 -21.75
N GLU A 3 7.28 -3.75 -21.80
CA GLU A 3 7.27 -2.35 -22.21
C GLU A 3 8.09 -1.55 -21.19
N VAL A 4 9.21 -1.06 -21.64
CA VAL A 4 10.02 -0.08 -20.93
C VAL A 4 9.22 1.23 -20.92
N MET A 5 8.37 1.38 -19.93
CA MET A 5 7.71 2.68 -19.69
C MET A 5 8.81 3.73 -19.48
N SER A 6 8.86 4.72 -20.36
CA SER A 6 9.84 5.81 -20.24
C SER A 6 9.68 6.49 -18.86
N THR A 7 10.79 6.84 -18.25
CA THR A 7 10.86 7.41 -16.89
C THR A 7 9.99 8.65 -16.70
N VAL A 8 9.83 9.43 -17.77
CA VAL A 8 9.03 10.68 -17.78
C VAL A 8 7.53 10.46 -17.51
N ASN A 9 6.97 9.31 -17.85
CA ASN A 9 5.54 9.02 -17.64
C ASN A 9 5.22 8.58 -16.20
N LYS A 10 6.22 8.33 -15.38
CA LYS A 10 6.04 7.87 -14.00
C LYS A 10 5.92 9.02 -13.00
N ILE A 11 6.42 10.21 -13.36
CA ILE A 11 6.43 11.39 -12.47
C ILE A 11 5.05 11.69 -11.85
N PRO A 12 3.94 11.80 -12.60
CA PRO A 12 2.63 12.07 -12.00
C PRO A 12 2.15 10.95 -11.08
N LEU A 13 2.55 9.69 -11.31
CA LEU A 13 2.22 8.58 -10.43
C LEU A 13 3.01 8.64 -9.12
N TYR A 14 4.26 9.12 -9.14
CA TYR A 14 5.06 9.38 -7.94
C TYR A 14 4.40 10.47 -7.07
N PHE A 15 4.01 11.59 -7.66
CA PHE A 15 3.28 12.65 -6.94
C PHE A 15 1.93 12.16 -6.41
N PHE A 16 1.22 11.36 -7.17
CA PHE A 16 -0.06 10.79 -6.75
C PHE A 16 0.09 9.85 -5.55
N SER A 17 1.12 8.98 -5.55
CA SER A 17 1.38 8.09 -4.41
C SER A 17 1.76 8.86 -3.15
N LEU A 18 2.54 9.94 -3.29
CA LEU A 18 2.91 10.81 -2.19
C LEU A 18 1.68 11.56 -1.64
N ALA A 19 0.80 12.07 -2.50
CA ALA A 19 -0.44 12.71 -2.09
C ALA A 19 -1.37 11.77 -1.30
N LEU A 20 -1.47 10.50 -1.71
CA LEU A 20 -2.28 9.51 -0.98
C LEU A 20 -1.73 9.22 0.43
N ILE A 21 -0.41 9.20 0.59
CA ILE A 21 0.22 9.03 1.90
C ILE A 21 -0.01 10.27 2.77
N CYS A 22 0.15 11.48 2.22
CA CYS A 22 -0.14 12.71 2.93
C CYS A 22 -1.60 12.81 3.37
N LEU A 23 -2.55 12.34 2.56
CA LEU A 23 -3.96 12.26 2.93
C LEU A 23 -4.17 11.34 4.14
N ASN A 24 -3.51 10.21 4.19
CA ASN A 24 -3.61 9.29 5.33
C ASN A 24 -3.09 9.90 6.62
N ILE A 25 -2.00 10.68 6.54
CA ILE A 25 -1.38 11.34 7.70
C ILE A 25 -2.24 12.51 8.19
N SER A 26 -2.74 13.36 7.29
CA SER A 26 -3.50 14.56 7.67
C SER A 26 -4.84 14.24 8.35
N THR A 27 -5.43 13.09 8.06
CA THR A 27 -6.68 12.64 8.68
C THR A 27 -6.48 12.03 10.07
N VAL A 28 -5.28 11.56 10.38
CA VAL A 28 -4.96 10.99 11.71
C VAL A 28 -4.73 12.08 12.74
N SER A 29 -4.21 13.25 12.35
CA SER A 29 -3.76 14.29 13.29
C SER A 29 -4.81 15.33 13.69
N LYS A 30 -5.91 15.50 12.95
CA LYS A 30 -6.84 16.64 13.15
C LYS A 30 -8.27 16.29 13.55
N LEU A 31 -8.68 15.04 13.44
CA LEU A 31 -10.04 14.61 13.78
C LEU A 31 -9.91 13.28 14.52
N ASP A 32 -10.61 13.15 15.66
CA ASP A 32 -10.81 11.88 16.39
C ASP A 32 -11.46 10.77 15.53
N LEU A 33 -11.59 11.01 14.22
CA LEU A 33 -12.00 10.11 13.16
C LEU A 33 -10.92 9.09 12.77
N GLY A 34 -9.79 9.08 13.47
CA GLY A 34 -8.67 8.17 13.19
C GLY A 34 -9.01 6.68 13.11
N VAL A 35 -10.17 6.28 13.64
CA VAL A 35 -10.69 4.90 13.55
C VAL A 35 -11.41 4.62 12.22
N ILE A 36 -11.95 5.65 11.56
CA ILE A 36 -12.85 5.49 10.40
C ILE A 36 -12.11 5.61 9.06
N VAL A 37 -10.86 6.10 9.07
CA VAL A 37 -10.11 6.31 7.80
C VAL A 37 -9.39 5.04 7.38
N PRO A 38 -9.65 4.52 6.17
CA PRO A 38 -8.95 3.37 5.64
C PRO A 38 -7.48 3.67 5.34
N PHE A 39 -6.65 2.64 5.26
CA PHE A 39 -5.23 2.75 4.92
C PHE A 39 -5.03 2.95 3.40
N PHE A 40 -5.17 4.17 2.92
CA PHE A 40 -5.00 4.50 1.50
C PHE A 40 -3.58 4.27 1.00
N ASP A 41 -2.57 4.42 1.86
CA ASP A 41 -1.17 4.11 1.59
C ASP A 41 -0.97 2.64 1.23
N VAL A 42 -1.59 1.73 2.00
CA VAL A 42 -1.52 0.28 1.75
C VAL A 42 -2.16 -0.07 0.41
N ILE A 43 -3.33 0.52 0.11
CA ILE A 43 -4.03 0.33 -1.17
C ILE A 43 -3.15 0.83 -2.34
N ALA A 44 -2.59 2.03 -2.21
CA ALA A 44 -1.76 2.63 -3.25
C ALA A 44 -0.50 1.81 -3.53
N ILE A 45 0.22 1.39 -2.49
CA ILE A 45 1.44 0.58 -2.63
C ILE A 45 1.12 -0.78 -3.25
N PHE A 46 0.08 -1.48 -2.77
CA PHE A 46 -0.34 -2.74 -3.37
C PHE A 46 -0.64 -2.60 -4.86
N TYR A 47 -1.47 -1.62 -5.23
CA TYR A 47 -1.88 -1.41 -6.61
C TYR A 47 -0.70 -1.04 -7.52
N LEU A 48 0.12 -0.07 -7.12
CA LEU A 48 1.20 0.45 -7.97
C LEU A 48 2.41 -0.47 -8.07
N VAL A 49 2.67 -1.27 -7.03
CA VAL A 49 3.84 -2.19 -6.99
C VAL A 49 3.50 -3.58 -7.47
N LEU A 50 2.34 -4.12 -7.12
CA LEU A 50 1.99 -5.52 -7.38
C LEU A 50 1.08 -5.66 -8.61
N VAL A 51 0.05 -4.83 -8.72
CA VAL A 51 -0.90 -4.91 -9.83
C VAL A 51 -0.33 -4.26 -11.10
N ARG A 52 0.16 -3.04 -10.99
CA ARG A 52 0.68 -2.28 -12.15
C ARG A 52 2.18 -2.41 -12.37
N GLN A 53 2.93 -2.83 -11.35
CA GLN A 53 4.39 -2.99 -11.39
C GLN A 53 5.14 -1.74 -11.88
N VAL A 54 4.59 -0.56 -11.58
CA VAL A 54 5.16 0.73 -11.99
C VAL A 54 6.32 1.12 -11.09
N PHE A 55 6.21 0.83 -9.79
CA PHE A 55 7.19 1.23 -8.79
C PHE A 55 8.12 0.08 -8.41
N GLY A 56 9.40 0.42 -8.26
CA GLY A 56 10.39 -0.44 -7.65
C GLY A 56 10.32 -0.40 -6.13
N LEU A 57 10.96 -1.38 -5.48
CA LEU A 57 11.10 -1.42 -4.01
C LEU A 57 11.76 -0.17 -3.42
N TRP A 58 12.63 0.49 -4.17
CA TRP A 58 13.28 1.75 -3.81
C TRP A 58 12.28 2.84 -3.43
N TRP A 59 11.27 3.02 -4.26
CA TRP A 59 10.24 4.03 -4.02
C TRP A 59 9.39 3.70 -2.80
N VAL A 60 9.08 2.41 -2.62
CA VAL A 60 8.37 1.94 -1.42
C VAL A 60 9.18 2.24 -0.15
N CYS A 61 10.50 1.96 -0.16
CA CYS A 61 11.37 2.29 0.97
C CYS A 61 11.35 3.79 1.29
N PHE A 62 11.50 4.63 0.26
CA PHE A 62 11.48 6.08 0.44
C PHE A 62 10.17 6.56 1.06
N LEU A 63 9.02 6.14 0.51
CA LEU A 63 7.71 6.52 1.00
C LEU A 63 7.45 6.03 2.43
N SER A 64 7.92 4.82 2.75
CA SER A 64 7.71 4.23 4.07
C SER A 64 8.56 4.91 5.15
N ILE A 65 9.81 5.26 4.82
CA ILE A 65 10.68 6.03 5.73
C ILE A 65 10.09 7.41 5.98
N TRP A 66 9.60 8.06 4.92
CA TRP A 66 8.89 9.33 5.03
C TRP A 66 7.66 9.23 5.92
N GLN A 67 6.88 8.16 5.76
CA GLN A 67 5.70 7.89 6.58
C GLN A 67 6.07 7.68 8.05
N ASP A 68 7.08 6.85 8.34
CA ASP A 68 7.54 6.59 9.71
C ASP A 68 8.01 7.89 10.39
N ALA A 69 8.74 8.74 9.67
CA ALA A 69 9.23 10.02 10.19
C ALA A 69 8.09 10.98 10.59
N ILE A 70 6.97 10.99 9.84
CA ILE A 70 5.83 11.88 10.15
C ILE A 70 4.92 11.28 11.22
N THR A 71 4.83 9.96 11.31
CA THR A 71 3.99 9.27 12.31
C THR A 71 4.70 9.02 13.63
N GLU A 72 5.93 9.55 13.79
CA GLU A 72 6.76 9.39 14.99
C GLU A 72 7.04 7.91 15.35
N LEU A 73 6.93 7.03 14.37
CA LEU A 73 7.28 5.63 14.52
C LEU A 73 8.80 5.45 14.36
N PRO A 74 9.38 4.41 14.96
CA PRO A 74 10.78 4.08 14.72
C PRO A 74 11.03 3.89 13.22
N ILE A 75 11.99 4.65 12.69
CA ILE A 75 12.28 4.70 11.26
C ILE A 75 12.64 3.30 10.73
N GLY A 76 11.94 2.88 9.68
CA GLY A 76 12.21 1.63 8.99
C GLY A 76 11.24 0.49 9.30
N ILE A 77 10.42 0.58 10.35
CA ILE A 77 9.43 -0.47 10.68
C ILE A 77 8.46 -0.68 9.51
N THR A 78 7.87 0.41 9.00
CA THR A 78 6.93 0.34 7.89
C THR A 78 7.65 -0.11 6.60
N ALA A 79 8.89 0.34 6.36
CA ALA A 79 9.66 -0.06 5.19
C ALA A 79 9.97 -1.57 5.19
N ILE A 80 10.45 -2.12 6.30
CA ILE A 80 10.72 -3.55 6.45
C ILE A 80 9.42 -4.34 6.26
N SER A 81 8.32 -3.91 6.88
CA SER A 81 7.02 -4.57 6.76
C SER A 81 6.55 -4.66 5.31
N TYR A 82 6.67 -3.57 4.51
CA TYR A 82 6.32 -3.60 3.09
C TYR A 82 7.24 -4.48 2.27
N ILE A 83 8.57 -4.37 2.46
CA ILE A 83 9.54 -5.16 1.69
C ILE A 83 9.31 -6.66 1.88
N VAL A 84 9.17 -7.08 3.13
CA VAL A 84 8.95 -8.50 3.46
C VAL A 84 7.61 -8.95 2.88
N THR A 85 6.54 -8.18 3.07
CA THR A 85 5.21 -8.51 2.55
C THR A 85 5.20 -8.62 1.01
N ILE A 86 5.82 -7.67 0.31
CA ILE A 86 5.89 -7.68 -1.16
C ILE A 86 6.66 -8.90 -1.65
N LYS A 87 7.79 -9.23 -1.03
CA LYS A 87 8.59 -10.41 -1.39
C LYS A 87 7.83 -11.70 -1.15
N LEU A 88 7.20 -11.85 0.02
CA LEU A 88 6.40 -13.03 0.37
C LEU A 88 5.23 -13.19 -0.61
N LEU A 89 4.49 -12.11 -0.88
CA LEU A 89 3.36 -12.20 -1.79
C LEU A 89 3.80 -12.54 -3.23
N LYS A 90 4.90 -11.95 -3.71
CA LYS A 90 5.47 -12.31 -5.02
C LYS A 90 5.88 -13.77 -5.08
N PHE A 91 6.44 -14.32 -4.02
CA PHE A 91 6.79 -15.73 -3.93
C PHE A 91 5.54 -16.63 -3.98
N ILE A 92 4.50 -16.30 -3.22
CA ILE A 92 3.21 -17.01 -3.23
C ILE A 92 2.55 -16.96 -4.61
N MET A 93 2.56 -15.78 -5.25
CA MET A 93 1.96 -15.59 -6.58
C MET A 93 2.78 -16.24 -7.71
N SER A 94 4.10 -16.32 -7.58
CA SER A 94 4.97 -16.98 -8.58
C SER A 94 4.63 -18.47 -8.75
N ASN A 95 4.22 -19.12 -7.68
CA ASN A 95 3.83 -20.54 -7.71
C ASN A 95 2.37 -20.75 -8.19
N SER A 96 1.64 -19.66 -8.43
CA SER A 96 0.24 -19.71 -8.89
C SER A 96 0.16 -19.07 -10.27
N HIS A 97 0.18 -19.88 -11.34
CA HIS A 97 -0.03 -19.45 -12.72
C HIS A 97 -1.47 -18.95 -13.00
N LYS A 98 -2.09 -18.29 -12.05
CA LYS A 98 -3.47 -17.83 -12.21
C LYS A 98 -3.51 -16.49 -12.94
N GLU A 99 -4.34 -16.44 -13.97
CA GLU A 99 -4.72 -15.18 -14.63
C GLU A 99 -5.13 -14.12 -13.58
N MET A 100 -4.76 -12.88 -13.81
CA MET A 100 -5.10 -11.74 -12.93
C MET A 100 -6.59 -11.35 -13.10
N ASN A 101 -7.48 -12.25 -12.71
CA ASN A 101 -8.91 -11.95 -12.61
C ASN A 101 -9.16 -11.05 -11.41
N PHE A 102 -10.19 -10.20 -11.49
CA PHE A 102 -10.56 -9.27 -10.43
C PHE A 102 -10.68 -9.95 -9.05
N TYR A 103 -11.25 -11.14 -8.99
CA TYR A 103 -11.33 -11.94 -7.77
C TYR A 103 -9.96 -12.31 -7.18
N ASN A 104 -9.02 -12.69 -8.04
CA ASN A 104 -7.65 -13.03 -7.62
C ASN A 104 -6.90 -11.80 -7.09
N ILE A 105 -7.17 -10.61 -7.63
CA ILE A 105 -6.59 -9.35 -7.14
C ILE A 105 -7.09 -9.04 -5.73
N ILE A 106 -8.42 -9.14 -5.48
CA ILE A 106 -8.99 -8.92 -4.15
C ILE A 106 -8.42 -9.94 -3.14
N LYS A 107 -8.38 -11.22 -3.51
CA LYS A 107 -7.79 -12.26 -2.65
C LYS A 107 -6.34 -11.95 -2.31
N SER A 108 -5.54 -11.54 -3.29
CA SER A 108 -4.14 -11.15 -3.08
C SER A 108 -4.01 -9.93 -2.18
N PHE A 109 -4.95 -8.97 -2.29
CA PHE A 109 -4.97 -7.80 -1.42
C PHE A 109 -5.28 -8.17 0.04
N VAL A 110 -6.23 -9.06 0.28
CA VAL A 110 -6.54 -9.55 1.64
C VAL A 110 -5.33 -10.24 2.25
N ILE A 111 -4.65 -11.11 1.50
CA ILE A 111 -3.42 -11.77 1.95
C ILE A 111 -2.33 -10.73 2.24
N PHE A 112 -2.16 -9.74 1.35
CA PHE A 112 -1.18 -8.68 1.49
C PHE A 112 -1.39 -7.87 2.78
N ILE A 113 -2.60 -7.39 3.02
CA ILE A 113 -2.89 -6.55 4.18
C ILE A 113 -2.73 -7.34 5.50
N THR A 114 -3.13 -8.62 5.50
CA THR A 114 -2.97 -9.49 6.67
C THR A 114 -1.50 -9.70 7.00
N ILE A 115 -0.67 -10.08 6.03
CA ILE A 115 0.78 -10.27 6.23
C ILE A 115 1.43 -8.97 6.67
N PHE A 116 1.11 -7.84 6.02
CA PHE A 116 1.68 -6.54 6.33
C PHE A 116 1.44 -6.13 7.80
N PHE A 117 0.19 -6.22 8.26
CA PHE A 117 -0.12 -5.85 9.64
C PHE A 117 0.43 -6.84 10.65
N THR A 118 0.46 -8.14 10.36
CA THR A 118 1.09 -9.13 11.23
C THR A 118 2.57 -8.81 11.46
N ILE A 119 3.31 -8.51 10.39
CA ILE A 119 4.73 -8.15 10.48
C ILE A 119 4.90 -6.81 11.21
N LYS A 120 4.08 -5.80 10.86
CA LYS A 120 4.17 -4.47 11.47
C LYS A 120 3.90 -4.51 12.97
N ILE A 121 2.88 -5.25 13.41
CA ILE A 121 2.56 -5.42 14.84
C ILE A 121 3.69 -6.18 15.54
N ALA A 122 4.20 -7.26 14.95
CA ALA A 122 5.32 -7.99 15.51
C ALA A 122 6.54 -7.10 15.73
N LEU A 123 6.94 -6.31 14.72
CA LEU A 123 8.06 -5.38 14.83
C LEU A 123 7.81 -4.29 15.88
N LEU A 124 6.61 -3.72 15.93
CA LEU A 124 6.25 -2.74 16.95
C LEU A 124 6.32 -3.31 18.36
N SER A 125 5.81 -4.54 18.57
CA SER A 125 5.86 -5.19 19.88
C SER A 125 7.28 -5.52 20.35
N PHE A 126 8.24 -5.66 19.40
CA PHE A 126 9.64 -5.89 19.74
C PHE A 126 10.43 -4.60 20.03
N ILE A 127 10.05 -3.48 19.42
CA ILE A 127 10.85 -2.23 19.44
C ILE A 127 10.23 -1.21 20.38
N VAL A 128 8.91 -1.19 20.47
CA VAL A 128 8.14 -0.22 21.24
C VAL A 128 7.28 -1.01 22.22
N ASP A 129 7.44 -0.80 23.53
CA ASP A 129 6.61 -1.45 24.56
C ASP A 129 5.13 -1.01 24.51
N ASP A 130 4.78 -0.16 23.57
CA ASP A 130 3.42 0.34 23.38
C ASP A 130 2.61 -0.63 22.50
N ARG A 131 1.56 -1.19 23.06
CA ARG A 131 0.69 -2.13 22.35
C ARG A 131 -0.40 -1.37 21.61
N PRO A 132 -0.44 -1.43 20.26
CA PRO A 132 -1.51 -0.81 19.51
C PRO A 132 -2.87 -1.39 19.90
N ASP A 133 -3.90 -0.55 19.92
CA ASP A 133 -5.28 -0.97 20.15
C ASP A 133 -5.75 -1.86 18.97
N ILE A 134 -5.69 -3.18 19.24
CA ILE A 134 -5.98 -4.21 18.22
C ILE A 134 -7.41 -4.07 17.69
N ALA A 135 -8.37 -3.66 18.53
CA ALA A 135 -9.76 -3.49 18.11
C ALA A 135 -9.90 -2.38 17.05
N LYS A 136 -9.31 -1.22 17.30
CA LYS A 136 -9.29 -0.10 16.33
C LYS A 136 -8.57 -0.48 15.04
N LEU A 137 -7.48 -1.22 15.15
CA LEU A 137 -6.71 -1.66 13.99
C LEU A 137 -7.52 -2.64 13.13
N LEU A 138 -8.22 -3.61 13.73
CA LEU A 138 -9.07 -4.55 12.99
C LEU A 138 -10.19 -3.84 12.25
N VAL A 139 -10.86 -2.86 12.86
CA VAL A 139 -11.89 -2.05 12.21
C VAL A 139 -11.32 -1.34 10.98
N LYS A 140 -10.15 -0.71 11.09
CA LYS A 140 -9.47 -0.06 9.96
C LYS A 140 -9.11 -1.03 8.85
N VAL A 141 -8.57 -2.19 9.18
CA VAL A 141 -8.22 -3.23 8.20
C VAL A 141 -9.48 -3.68 7.45
N PHE A 142 -10.56 -3.97 8.17
CA PHE A 142 -11.83 -4.37 7.56
C PHE A 142 -12.38 -3.29 6.62
N LEU A 143 -12.36 -2.03 7.05
CA LEU A 143 -12.79 -0.91 6.25
C LEU A 143 -11.93 -0.74 4.99
N THR A 144 -10.62 -0.95 5.11
CA THR A 144 -9.68 -0.88 3.99
C THR A 144 -9.98 -1.96 2.94
N ILE A 145 -10.27 -3.19 3.40
CA ILE A 145 -10.66 -4.30 2.51
C ILE A 145 -11.99 -3.98 1.81
N ALA A 146 -12.97 -3.44 2.54
CA ALA A 146 -14.28 -3.11 1.97
C ALA A 146 -14.20 -1.99 0.89
N ILE A 147 -13.33 -1.01 1.09
CA ILE A 147 -13.15 0.12 0.16
C ILE A 147 -12.23 -0.25 -1.03
N TYR A 148 -11.41 -1.30 -0.91
CA TYR A 148 -10.46 -1.67 -1.95
C TYR A 148 -11.08 -1.81 -3.36
N PRO A 149 -12.23 -2.49 -3.58
CA PRO A 149 -12.81 -2.63 -4.93
C PRO A 149 -13.17 -1.29 -5.59
N LEU A 150 -13.61 -0.32 -4.79
CA LEU A 150 -13.91 1.03 -5.27
C LEU A 150 -12.62 1.80 -5.62
N SER A 151 -11.63 1.68 -4.75
CA SER A 151 -10.31 2.30 -4.94
C SER A 151 -9.59 1.71 -6.16
N ASP A 152 -9.69 0.42 -6.42
CA ASP A 152 -9.10 -0.22 -7.60
C ASP A 152 -9.69 0.34 -8.91
N LYS A 153 -11.01 0.50 -8.99
CA LYS A 153 -11.66 1.13 -10.15
C LYS A 153 -11.19 2.56 -10.36
N PHE A 154 -11.09 3.33 -9.28
CA PHE A 154 -10.65 4.72 -9.32
C PHE A 154 -9.18 4.84 -9.74
N LEU A 155 -8.30 4.06 -9.14
CA LEU A 155 -6.88 3.99 -9.47
C LEU A 155 -6.66 3.54 -10.91
N ASN A 156 -7.45 2.57 -11.38
CA ASN A 156 -7.40 2.10 -12.75
C ASN A 156 -7.82 3.20 -13.74
N HIS A 157 -8.85 3.96 -13.42
CA HIS A 157 -9.29 5.09 -14.25
C HIS A 157 -8.22 6.18 -14.37
N ILE A 158 -7.60 6.57 -13.25
CA ILE A 158 -6.53 7.57 -13.23
C ILE A 158 -5.31 7.06 -13.99
N THR A 159 -4.86 5.85 -13.69
CA THR A 159 -3.67 5.27 -14.30
C THR A 159 -3.85 5.07 -15.80
N SER A 160 -5.05 4.66 -16.25
CA SER A 160 -5.36 4.51 -17.67
C SER A 160 -5.38 5.85 -18.41
N LYS A 161 -5.87 6.92 -17.79
CA LYS A 161 -5.80 8.27 -18.37
C LYS A 161 -4.37 8.78 -18.51
N ILE A 162 -3.53 8.54 -17.51
CA ILE A 162 -2.11 8.96 -17.53
C ILE A 162 -1.34 8.17 -18.59
N ILE A 163 -1.62 6.88 -18.73
CA ILE A 163 -0.96 6.00 -19.70
C ILE A 163 -1.52 6.24 -21.11
N LYS A 164 -2.84 6.40 -21.28
CA LYS A 164 -3.51 6.58 -22.58
C LYS A 164 -3.28 7.93 -23.25
N LYS A 165 -2.79 8.94 -22.56
CA LYS A 165 -2.57 10.28 -23.13
C LYS A 165 -1.42 10.35 -24.14
N ARG A 166 -0.97 9.19 -24.69
CA ARG A 166 0.16 9.07 -25.62
C ARG A 166 -0.06 8.18 -26.87
N TYR A 167 -1.32 7.95 -27.27
CA TYR A 167 -1.60 7.40 -28.60
C TYR A 167 -2.53 8.32 -29.36
#